data_3f2b1047ac9df18a8cc0642380e4f0b4
#
_entry.id   3f2b1047ac9df18a8cc0642380e4f0b4
#
_cell.length_a   1.000
_cell.length_b   1.000
_cell.length_c   1.000
_cell.angle_alpha   90.00
_cell.angle_beta   90.00
_cell.angle_gamma   90.00
#
_symmetry.space_group_name_H-M   'P 1'
#
loop_
_entity.id
_entity.type
_entity.pdbx_description
1 polymer ?
#
loop_
_entity_poly.entity_id
_entity_poly.type
_entity_poly.pdbx_seq_one_letter_code
_entity_poly.pdbx_strand_id
1 'polypeptide(L)'
;MYIELTQTVQETQRLVETEKDADLLDMAQQELASMHDSERARYQDLQSQILSTSNSVKSKGAIIELKQGVGGQESCLFLSEMLRMYMKYCENRAQQALESGKDRVLGSGWRVELLSATPVDVSTSSGSSDALREAILQVHGEQAYEALRFEAGVHRVQRIPATQNLGKLQTSTIAIIVLPMQGGEEQADDILDPKDVRIETMRARGAGGQHVNRTESAVRLTHDPTGITVSMQDSRSQHQNRAKAWEVLRARLLDRHLKKEAEENKALRRSQVASADRSERVRTYNFPQDRVTDHRVGISLSNIGGFMDGDDDDGGGLTYLLEELMASEDEIRLHALLEQQGSP
;
A
#
# COMPACT_ATOMS: atom_id res chain seq x y z
N MET A 1 16.86 -6.49 -29.57
CA MET A 1 17.83 -5.65 -28.79
C MET A 1 18.37 -6.36 -27.54
N TYR A 2 17.56 -6.86 -26.56
CA TYR A 2 18.07 -7.63 -25.42
C TYR A 2 18.64 -8.99 -25.87
N ILE A 3 17.93 -9.71 -26.72
CA ILE A 3 18.35 -11.01 -27.28
C ILE A 3 19.65 -10.86 -28.08
N GLU A 4 19.82 -9.80 -28.83
CA GLU A 4 21.05 -9.50 -29.58
C GLU A 4 22.22 -9.24 -28.65
N LEU A 5 22.01 -8.51 -27.54
CA LEU A 5 23.05 -8.26 -26.54
C LEU A 5 23.50 -9.56 -25.86
N THR A 6 22.59 -10.43 -25.52
CA THR A 6 22.89 -11.74 -24.91
C THR A 6 23.65 -12.63 -25.88
N GLN A 7 23.36 -12.57 -27.17
CA GLN A 7 24.10 -13.30 -28.22
C GLN A 7 25.53 -12.75 -28.37
N THR A 8 25.70 -11.41 -28.39
CA THR A 8 27.04 -10.81 -28.46
C THR A 8 27.89 -11.11 -27.22
N VAL A 9 27.28 -11.13 -26.02
CA VAL A 9 27.98 -11.55 -24.78
C VAL A 9 28.47 -13.01 -24.90
N GLN A 10 27.65 -13.93 -25.41
CA GLN A 10 28.03 -15.33 -25.60
C GLN A 10 29.15 -15.49 -26.65
N GLU A 11 29.12 -14.72 -27.74
CA GLU A 11 30.14 -14.72 -28.77
C GLU A 11 31.48 -14.19 -28.22
N THR A 12 31.47 -13.08 -27.48
CA THR A 12 32.64 -12.50 -26.85
C THR A 12 33.25 -13.46 -25.79
N GLN A 13 32.38 -14.14 -25.03
CA GLN A 13 32.82 -15.14 -24.05
C GLN A 13 33.51 -16.33 -24.70
N ARG A 14 33.04 -16.79 -25.86
CA ARG A 14 33.68 -17.83 -26.65
C ARG A 14 35.03 -17.36 -27.22
N LEU A 15 35.18 -16.09 -27.61
CA LEU A 15 36.42 -15.49 -28.04
C LEU A 15 37.46 -15.46 -26.91
N VAL A 16 37.09 -15.10 -25.70
CA VAL A 16 37.92 -15.11 -24.51
C VAL A 16 38.45 -16.53 -24.21
N GLU A 17 37.63 -17.57 -24.44
CA GLU A 17 38.04 -18.97 -24.22
C GLU A 17 38.98 -19.51 -25.30
N THR A 18 38.93 -18.97 -26.51
CA THR A 18 39.69 -19.51 -27.66
C THR A 18 40.95 -18.69 -28.00
N GLU A 19 41.05 -17.44 -27.57
CA GLU A 19 42.16 -16.53 -27.90
C GLU A 19 43.40 -16.84 -27.04
N LYS A 20 44.59 -16.76 -27.68
CA LYS A 20 45.91 -17.04 -27.05
C LYS A 20 46.78 -15.80 -26.91
N ASP A 21 46.43 -14.71 -27.53
CA ASP A 21 47.19 -13.46 -27.48
C ASP A 21 46.79 -12.69 -26.20
N ALA A 22 47.81 -12.37 -25.36
CA ALA A 22 47.56 -11.77 -24.04
C ALA A 22 46.95 -10.37 -24.12
N ASP A 23 47.34 -9.56 -25.12
CA ASP A 23 46.80 -8.21 -25.28
C ASP A 23 45.34 -8.22 -25.77
N LEU A 24 45.03 -9.14 -26.69
CA LEU A 24 43.66 -9.34 -27.18
C LEU A 24 42.72 -9.91 -26.07
N LEU A 25 43.29 -10.78 -25.22
CA LEU A 25 42.56 -11.39 -24.10
C LEU A 25 42.16 -10.34 -23.04
N ASP A 26 43.09 -9.40 -22.73
CA ASP A 26 42.77 -8.31 -21.77
C ASP A 26 41.72 -7.35 -22.32
N MET A 27 41.81 -6.99 -23.62
CA MET A 27 40.78 -6.19 -24.28
C MET A 27 39.40 -6.88 -24.29
N ALA A 28 39.36 -8.17 -24.64
CA ALA A 28 38.13 -8.94 -24.68
C ALA A 28 37.51 -9.10 -23.30
N GLN A 29 38.31 -9.24 -22.24
CA GLN A 29 37.83 -9.28 -20.86
C GLN A 29 37.25 -7.95 -20.40
N GLN A 30 37.88 -6.83 -20.74
CA GLN A 30 37.35 -5.49 -20.43
C GLN A 30 36.04 -5.22 -21.18
N GLU A 31 35.95 -5.63 -22.45
CA GLU A 31 34.73 -5.51 -23.24
C GLU A 31 33.58 -6.37 -22.67
N LEU A 32 33.91 -7.61 -22.29
CA LEU A 32 32.95 -8.54 -21.67
C LEU A 32 32.42 -8.00 -20.33
N ALA A 33 33.29 -7.41 -19.51
CA ALA A 33 32.86 -6.75 -18.27
C ALA A 33 31.92 -5.58 -18.53
N SER A 34 32.18 -4.71 -19.51
CA SER A 34 31.35 -3.60 -19.89
C SER A 34 29.98 -4.05 -20.48
N MET A 35 29.99 -5.17 -21.23
CA MET A 35 28.78 -5.77 -21.77
C MET A 35 27.90 -6.38 -20.68
N HIS A 36 28.49 -7.05 -19.70
CA HIS A 36 27.74 -7.58 -18.56
C HIS A 36 27.10 -6.46 -17.72
N ASP A 37 27.79 -5.35 -17.51
CA ASP A 37 27.20 -4.18 -16.84
C ASP A 37 26.03 -3.59 -17.65
N SER A 38 26.16 -3.51 -18.96
CA SER A 38 25.12 -3.06 -19.87
C SER A 38 23.92 -4.01 -19.91
N GLU A 39 24.16 -5.31 -19.91
CA GLU A 39 23.13 -6.35 -19.84
C GLU A 39 22.35 -6.26 -18.54
N ARG A 40 23.07 -6.12 -17.42
CA ARG A 40 22.48 -5.97 -16.09
C ARG A 40 21.61 -4.71 -15.97
N ALA A 41 22.10 -3.58 -16.47
CA ALA A 41 21.36 -2.33 -16.49
C ALA A 41 20.07 -2.42 -17.33
N ARG A 42 20.16 -3.06 -18.52
CA ARG A 42 18.99 -3.28 -19.38
C ARG A 42 18.00 -4.28 -18.82
N TYR A 43 18.49 -5.33 -18.16
CA TYR A 43 17.63 -6.29 -17.46
C TYR A 43 16.84 -5.59 -16.37
N GLN A 44 17.48 -4.74 -15.57
CA GLN A 44 16.83 -3.94 -14.54
C GLN A 44 15.80 -2.96 -15.13
N ASP A 45 16.12 -2.33 -16.27
CA ASP A 45 15.18 -1.41 -16.95
C ASP A 45 13.94 -2.16 -17.49
N LEU A 46 14.14 -3.31 -18.14
CA LEU A 46 13.05 -4.18 -18.58
C LEU A 46 12.20 -4.69 -17.41
N GLN A 47 12.85 -5.11 -16.33
CA GLN A 47 12.20 -5.54 -15.11
C GLN A 47 11.32 -4.40 -14.55
N SER A 48 11.87 -3.19 -14.44
CA SER A 48 11.14 -2.02 -13.96
C SER A 48 9.96 -1.65 -14.87
N GLN A 49 10.11 -1.76 -16.19
CA GLN A 49 9.03 -1.50 -17.15
C GLN A 49 7.91 -2.54 -17.05
N ILE A 50 8.24 -3.82 -16.94
CA ILE A 50 7.27 -4.91 -16.80
C ILE A 50 6.51 -4.77 -15.48
N LEU A 51 7.21 -4.48 -14.39
CA LEU A 51 6.63 -4.32 -13.07
C LEU A 51 5.80 -3.04 -12.95
N SER A 52 6.22 -1.93 -13.55
CA SER A 52 5.49 -0.66 -13.55
C SER A 52 4.17 -0.71 -14.34
N THR A 53 4.09 -1.56 -15.38
CA THR A 53 2.90 -1.71 -16.22
C THR A 53 1.79 -2.48 -15.51
N SER A 54 2.09 -3.23 -14.45
CA SER A 54 1.13 -4.06 -13.74
C SER A 54 0.71 -3.42 -12.42
N ASN A 55 -0.43 -2.72 -12.47
CA ASN A 55 -1.28 -2.36 -11.32
C ASN A 55 -0.59 -1.69 -10.11
N SER A 56 0.17 -0.63 -10.31
CA SER A 56 0.37 0.30 -9.20
C SER A 56 -0.99 0.93 -8.88
N VAL A 57 -1.56 0.60 -7.74
CA VAL A 57 -2.72 1.32 -7.21
C VAL A 57 -2.23 2.75 -7.02
N LYS A 58 -2.67 3.67 -7.90
CA LYS A 58 -2.34 5.10 -7.79
C LYS A 58 -2.98 5.64 -6.51
N SER A 59 -2.39 5.31 -5.37
CA SER A 59 -2.84 5.80 -4.08
C SER A 59 -2.14 7.12 -3.77
N LYS A 60 -2.89 8.10 -3.28
CA LYS A 60 -2.33 9.38 -2.81
C LYS A 60 -1.63 9.25 -1.45
N GLY A 61 -1.59 8.03 -0.89
CA GLY A 61 -1.00 7.76 0.41
C GLY A 61 -1.42 6.41 0.98
N ALA A 62 -1.11 6.21 2.26
CA ALA A 62 -1.45 5.01 3.01
C ALA A 62 -2.12 5.35 4.34
N ILE A 63 -2.99 4.47 4.81
CA ILE A 63 -3.54 4.50 6.17
C ILE A 63 -3.00 3.27 6.90
N ILE A 64 -2.31 3.49 8.02
CA ILE A 64 -1.77 2.44 8.88
C ILE A 64 -2.65 2.35 10.12
N GLU A 65 -3.31 1.21 10.33
CA GLU A 65 -4.06 0.92 11.55
C GLU A 65 -3.24 -0.05 12.42
N LEU A 66 -2.86 0.39 13.61
CA LEU A 66 -2.20 -0.44 14.61
C LEU A 66 -3.23 -0.88 15.63
N LYS A 67 -3.31 -2.17 15.91
CA LYS A 67 -4.26 -2.76 16.87
C LYS A 67 -3.55 -3.67 17.86
N GLN A 68 -3.97 -3.58 19.12
CA GLN A 68 -3.53 -4.49 20.14
C GLN A 68 -3.87 -5.94 19.77
N GLY A 69 -2.87 -6.83 19.89
CA GLY A 69 -3.05 -8.27 19.76
C GLY A 69 -3.01 -8.98 21.11
N VAL A 70 -2.33 -10.12 21.17
CA VAL A 70 -2.18 -10.92 22.39
C VAL A 70 -1.02 -10.37 23.23
N GLY A 71 -1.23 -10.16 24.53
CA GLY A 71 -0.16 -9.70 25.45
C GLY A 71 -0.61 -8.68 26.50
N GLY A 72 -1.88 -8.27 26.48
CA GLY A 72 -2.45 -7.35 27.48
C GLY A 72 -1.78 -5.97 27.45
N GLN A 73 -1.39 -5.47 28.64
CA GLN A 73 -0.79 -4.13 28.78
C GLN A 73 0.52 -3.97 28.00
N GLU A 74 1.33 -5.04 27.90
CA GLU A 74 2.60 -5.00 27.19
C GLU A 74 2.42 -4.77 25.67
N SER A 75 1.39 -5.35 25.08
CA SER A 75 1.08 -5.10 23.67
C SER A 75 0.65 -3.65 23.42
N CYS A 76 0.00 -3.00 24.38
CA CYS A 76 -0.35 -1.58 24.31
C CYS A 76 0.89 -0.66 24.37
N LEU A 77 1.88 -1.02 25.20
CA LEU A 77 3.16 -0.31 25.27
C LEU A 77 3.94 -0.45 23.96
N PHE A 78 4.04 -1.69 23.47
CA PHE A 78 4.73 -1.95 22.22
C PHE A 78 4.06 -1.26 21.03
N LEU A 79 2.72 -1.16 21.03
CA LEU A 79 1.98 -0.43 20.00
C LEU A 79 2.37 1.05 19.95
N SER A 80 2.48 1.71 21.12
CA SER A 80 2.88 3.12 21.18
C SER A 80 4.32 3.35 20.71
N GLU A 81 5.22 2.40 20.98
CA GLU A 81 6.60 2.44 20.48
C GLU A 81 6.64 2.27 18.95
N MET A 82 5.88 1.33 18.40
CA MET A 82 5.77 1.13 16.95
C MET A 82 5.15 2.33 16.24
N LEU A 83 4.12 2.95 16.83
CA LEU A 83 3.56 4.19 16.30
C LEU A 83 4.63 5.28 16.18
N ARG A 84 5.43 5.47 17.26
CA ARG A 84 6.52 6.45 17.27
C ARG A 84 7.58 6.14 16.22
N MET A 85 7.93 4.87 16.06
CA MET A 85 8.86 4.42 15.02
C MET A 85 8.36 4.80 13.62
N TYR A 86 7.09 4.50 13.29
CA TYR A 86 6.55 4.85 11.97
C TYR A 86 6.47 6.37 11.74
N MET A 87 6.12 7.14 12.76
CA MET A 87 6.11 8.61 12.65
C MET A 87 7.52 9.14 12.34
N LYS A 88 8.53 8.72 13.11
CA LYS A 88 9.94 9.10 12.86
C LYS A 88 10.42 8.65 11.50
N TYR A 89 10.13 7.41 11.10
CA TYR A 89 10.48 6.90 9.79
C TYR A 89 9.94 7.77 8.66
N CYS A 90 8.64 8.12 8.72
CA CYS A 90 8.03 9.00 7.71
C CYS A 90 8.63 10.41 7.71
N GLU A 91 8.95 10.95 8.89
CA GLU A 91 9.60 12.27 9.04
C GLU A 91 11.02 12.26 8.46
N ASN A 92 11.82 11.24 8.77
CA ASN A 92 13.17 11.07 8.23
C ASN A 92 13.15 10.93 6.70
N ARG A 93 12.22 10.19 6.17
CA ARG A 93 12.01 10.08 4.72
C ARG A 93 11.67 11.43 4.07
N ALA A 94 10.81 12.22 4.71
CA ALA A 94 10.50 13.56 4.23
C ALA A 94 11.73 14.48 4.20
N GLN A 95 12.61 14.40 5.22
CA GLN A 95 13.83 15.17 5.29
C GLN A 95 14.87 14.73 4.24
N GLN A 96 15.11 13.43 4.09
CA GLN A 96 16.03 12.87 3.09
C GLN A 96 15.63 13.27 1.66
N ALA A 97 14.33 13.30 1.37
CA ALA A 97 13.81 13.74 0.06
C ALA A 97 14.14 15.23 -0.21
N LEU A 98 14.06 16.07 0.81
CA LEU A 98 14.41 17.50 0.69
C LEU A 98 15.91 17.70 0.45
N GLU A 99 16.77 16.89 1.06
CA GLU A 99 18.23 17.03 0.97
C GLU A 99 18.82 16.46 -0.32
N SER A 100 18.31 15.32 -0.78
CA SER A 100 18.92 14.56 -1.90
C SER A 100 18.55 15.06 -3.28
N GLY A 101 17.45 15.78 -3.46
CA GLY A 101 16.97 16.24 -4.77
C GLY A 101 16.81 15.11 -5.82
N LYS A 102 16.93 13.86 -5.39
CA LYS A 102 16.89 12.66 -6.24
C LYS A 102 15.71 11.77 -5.86
N ASP A 103 14.57 12.15 -6.40
CA ASP A 103 13.29 11.44 -6.25
C ASP A 103 13.20 10.24 -7.16
N ARG A 104 13.77 9.10 -6.85
CA ARG A 104 13.58 7.97 -7.79
C ARG A 104 13.21 6.61 -7.20
N VAL A 105 13.30 6.36 -5.90
CA VAL A 105 13.05 5.00 -5.41
C VAL A 105 11.83 4.90 -4.48
N LEU A 106 11.58 5.88 -3.63
CA LEU A 106 10.43 5.85 -2.71
C LEU A 106 9.97 7.29 -2.43
N GLY A 107 9.05 7.79 -3.22
CA GLY A 107 8.30 9.05 -3.14
C GLY A 107 8.78 10.14 -2.19
N SER A 108 9.05 11.31 -2.73
CA SER A 108 9.47 12.50 -1.97
C SER A 108 8.31 13.13 -1.20
N GLY A 109 8.61 13.65 -0.02
CA GLY A 109 7.72 14.55 0.70
C GLY A 109 6.55 13.86 1.41
N TRP A 110 6.79 12.71 2.07
CA TRP A 110 5.76 12.09 2.90
C TRP A 110 5.37 12.99 4.07
N ARG A 111 4.07 13.18 4.23
CA ARG A 111 3.51 13.90 5.36
C ARG A 111 2.67 12.94 6.19
N VAL A 112 2.96 12.88 7.48
CA VAL A 112 2.30 11.99 8.41
C VAL A 112 1.32 12.76 9.29
N GLU A 113 0.15 12.17 9.53
CA GLU A 113 -0.89 12.71 10.39
C GLU A 113 -1.50 11.60 11.27
N LEU A 114 -1.58 11.85 12.56
CA LEU A 114 -2.23 10.95 13.50
C LEU A 114 -3.75 11.23 13.50
N LEU A 115 -4.54 10.33 12.91
CA LEU A 115 -5.99 10.50 12.83
C LEU A 115 -6.70 10.16 14.13
N SER A 116 -6.26 9.07 14.79
CA SER A 116 -6.89 8.59 16.02
C SER A 116 -5.88 7.83 16.87
N ALA A 117 -5.97 7.99 18.18
CA ALA A 117 -5.26 7.17 19.15
C ALA A 117 -6.17 6.92 20.35
N THR A 118 -6.30 5.67 20.75
CA THR A 118 -7.11 5.27 21.91
C THR A 118 -6.16 4.93 23.08
N PRO A 119 -6.00 5.83 24.05
CA PRO A 119 -5.12 5.62 25.19
C PRO A 119 -5.66 4.55 26.13
N VAL A 120 -4.75 3.92 26.85
CA VAL A 120 -5.06 2.98 27.93
C VAL A 120 -4.18 3.28 29.12
N ASP A 121 -4.79 3.39 30.30
CA ASP A 121 -4.04 3.58 31.53
C ASP A 121 -3.27 2.29 31.88
N VAL A 122 -1.95 2.36 31.78
CA VAL A 122 -1.05 1.26 32.14
C VAL A 122 -0.13 1.72 33.24
N SER A 123 -0.24 1.07 34.40
CA SER A 123 0.70 1.27 35.51
C SER A 123 2.00 0.53 35.21
N THR A 124 3.09 1.25 35.05
CA THR A 124 4.43 0.71 34.90
C THR A 124 5.24 0.96 36.19
N SER A 125 6.34 0.24 36.36
CA SER A 125 7.28 0.46 37.46
C SER A 125 7.89 1.88 37.47
N SER A 126 7.81 2.60 36.35
CA SER A 126 8.34 3.96 36.17
C SER A 126 7.27 5.06 36.20
N GLY A 127 5.99 4.73 36.44
CA GLY A 127 4.87 5.67 36.43
C GLY A 127 3.82 5.35 35.34
N SER A 128 2.93 6.32 35.06
CA SER A 128 1.94 6.20 34.00
C SER A 128 2.65 6.29 32.64
N SER A 129 2.34 5.37 31.71
CA SER A 129 2.90 5.38 30.36
C SER A 129 1.79 5.63 29.33
N ASP A 130 2.15 6.27 28.22
CA ASP A 130 1.28 6.53 27.07
C ASP A 130 1.01 5.26 26.25
N ALA A 131 0.38 4.28 26.89
CA ALA A 131 0.02 3.02 26.22
C ALA A 131 -1.23 3.22 25.35
N LEU A 132 -1.24 2.62 24.15
CA LEU A 132 -2.32 2.74 23.20
C LEU A 132 -2.92 1.37 22.88
N ARG A 133 -4.25 1.31 22.78
CA ARG A 133 -4.98 0.10 22.34
C ARG A 133 -5.09 0.05 20.83
N GLU A 134 -5.31 1.18 20.23
CA GLU A 134 -5.46 1.34 18.78
C GLU A 134 -4.90 2.72 18.38
N ALA A 135 -4.27 2.76 17.21
CA ALA A 135 -3.83 4.00 16.62
C ALA A 135 -4.04 3.93 15.10
N ILE A 136 -4.42 5.05 14.50
CA ILE A 136 -4.62 5.19 13.06
C ILE A 136 -3.75 6.35 12.59
N LEU A 137 -2.80 6.03 11.73
CA LEU A 137 -1.85 6.95 11.14
C LEU A 137 -2.16 7.10 9.65
N GLN A 138 -2.18 8.32 9.16
CA GLN A 138 -2.32 8.64 7.74
C GLN A 138 -1.01 9.18 7.20
N VAL A 139 -0.54 8.58 6.11
CA VAL A 139 0.68 8.97 5.42
C VAL A 139 0.31 9.45 4.04
N HIS A 140 0.47 10.75 3.80
CA HIS A 140 0.27 11.35 2.48
C HIS A 140 1.58 11.29 1.69
N GLY A 141 1.53 10.90 0.45
CA GLY A 141 2.67 10.87 -0.45
C GLY A 141 2.53 9.79 -1.52
N GLU A 142 3.11 10.05 -2.66
CA GLU A 142 3.16 9.08 -3.74
C GLU A 142 3.98 7.85 -3.29
N GLN A 143 3.56 6.67 -3.72
CA GLN A 143 4.20 5.38 -3.39
C GLN A 143 4.24 5.02 -1.89
N ALA A 144 3.65 5.83 -1.00
CA ALA A 144 3.62 5.52 0.44
C ALA A 144 2.92 4.19 0.73
N TYR A 145 1.82 3.90 0.03
CA TYR A 145 1.13 2.62 0.16
C TYR A 145 1.99 1.45 -0.33
N GLU A 146 2.65 1.60 -1.47
CA GLU A 146 3.49 0.53 -2.06
C GLU A 146 4.64 0.14 -1.13
N ALA A 147 5.27 1.11 -0.49
CA ALA A 147 6.32 0.86 0.48
C ALA A 147 5.79 0.27 1.79
N LEU A 148 4.75 0.88 2.36
CA LEU A 148 4.25 0.54 3.69
C LEU A 148 3.35 -0.71 3.72
N ARG A 149 2.82 -1.17 2.59
CA ARG A 149 1.97 -2.39 2.53
C ARG A 149 2.67 -3.63 3.07
N PHE A 150 4.00 -3.67 3.01
CA PHE A 150 4.80 -4.74 3.57
C PHE A 150 4.82 -4.78 5.10
N GLU A 151 4.39 -3.71 5.76
CA GLU A 151 4.23 -3.69 7.21
C GLU A 151 2.93 -4.35 7.68
N ALA A 152 2.03 -4.69 6.76
CA ALA A 152 0.78 -5.36 7.10
C ALA A 152 1.03 -6.78 7.66
N GLY A 153 0.41 -7.09 8.78
CA GLY A 153 0.47 -8.40 9.42
C GLY A 153 0.65 -8.35 10.93
N VAL A 154 1.09 -9.48 11.51
CA VAL A 154 1.27 -9.61 12.96
C VAL A 154 2.75 -9.42 13.33
N HIS A 155 3.02 -8.41 14.16
CA HIS A 155 4.33 -8.11 14.71
C HIS A 155 4.44 -8.64 16.12
N ARG A 156 5.48 -9.43 16.39
CA ARG A 156 5.72 -10.08 17.66
C ARG A 156 6.89 -9.46 18.41
N VAL A 157 6.68 -9.09 19.67
CA VAL A 157 7.75 -8.63 20.56
C VAL A 157 8.05 -9.69 21.62
N GLN A 158 9.32 -9.87 21.91
CA GLN A 158 9.84 -10.71 22.97
C GLN A 158 10.75 -9.87 23.87
N ARG A 159 10.25 -9.52 25.04
CA ARG A 159 11.02 -8.77 26.05
C ARG A 159 10.48 -9.02 27.47
N ILE A 160 11.23 -8.59 28.46
CA ILE A 160 10.75 -8.51 29.84
C ILE A 160 9.88 -7.27 29.94
N PRO A 161 8.57 -7.41 30.22
CA PRO A 161 7.65 -6.29 30.25
C PRO A 161 7.99 -5.29 31.35
N ALA A 162 7.91 -4.00 31.09
CA ALA A 162 8.01 -2.95 32.10
C ALA A 162 6.88 -3.00 33.15
N THR A 163 5.81 -3.75 32.86
CA THR A 163 4.65 -3.96 33.73
C THR A 163 4.83 -5.09 34.75
N GLN A 164 5.97 -5.81 34.71
CA GLN A 164 6.22 -6.96 35.60
C GLN A 164 7.54 -6.86 36.35
N ASN A 165 7.48 -7.15 37.65
CA ASN A 165 8.65 -7.17 38.53
C ASN A 165 9.39 -8.53 38.57
N LEU A 166 8.83 -9.58 37.93
CA LEU A 166 9.33 -10.97 38.05
C LEU A 166 10.42 -11.32 37.00
N GLY A 167 10.82 -10.43 36.13
CA GLY A 167 11.88 -10.66 35.15
C GLY A 167 11.63 -11.77 34.13
N LYS A 168 10.39 -12.24 33.96
CA LYS A 168 10.07 -13.30 32.99
C LYS A 168 9.90 -12.73 31.57
N LEU A 169 10.58 -13.36 30.61
CA LEU A 169 10.40 -13.06 29.19
C LEU A 169 8.94 -13.32 28.78
N GLN A 170 8.31 -12.32 28.21
CA GLN A 170 6.97 -12.44 27.65
C GLN A 170 6.97 -12.22 26.14
N THR A 171 5.96 -12.78 25.50
CA THR A 171 5.72 -12.64 24.08
C THR A 171 4.37 -11.94 23.87
N SER A 172 4.41 -10.77 23.27
CA SER A 172 3.22 -9.98 22.94
C SER A 172 3.14 -9.76 21.44
N THR A 173 1.94 -9.48 20.95
CA THR A 173 1.71 -9.22 19.52
C THR A 173 0.88 -7.97 19.31
N ILE A 174 1.11 -7.31 18.19
CA ILE A 174 0.26 -6.28 17.63
C ILE A 174 -0.11 -6.65 16.20
N ALA A 175 -1.25 -6.19 15.74
CA ALA A 175 -1.68 -6.34 14.36
C ALA A 175 -1.56 -4.98 13.64
N ILE A 176 -0.96 -4.99 12.47
CA ILE A 176 -0.80 -3.81 11.62
C ILE A 176 -1.54 -4.06 10.32
N ILE A 177 -2.38 -3.11 9.95
CA ILE A 177 -3.17 -3.13 8.72
C ILE A 177 -2.79 -1.90 7.91
N VAL A 178 -2.52 -2.08 6.63
CA VAL A 178 -2.18 -0.99 5.72
C VAL A 178 -3.20 -0.94 4.59
N LEU A 179 -3.84 0.22 4.43
CA LEU A 179 -4.86 0.44 3.42
C LEU A 179 -4.42 1.55 2.47
N PRO A 180 -4.74 1.44 1.17
CA PRO A 180 -4.50 2.53 0.23
C PRO A 180 -5.42 3.72 0.54
N MET A 181 -4.87 4.92 0.47
CA MET A 181 -5.65 6.15 0.54
C MET A 181 -6.13 6.50 -0.87
N GLN A 182 -7.43 6.41 -1.09
CA GLN A 182 -8.05 6.83 -2.33
C GLN A 182 -8.32 8.34 -2.29
N GLY A 183 -8.16 9.03 -3.42
CA GLY A 183 -8.40 10.48 -3.52
C GLY A 183 -9.90 10.79 -3.45
N GLY A 184 -10.36 11.29 -2.29
CA GLY A 184 -11.79 11.37 -1.96
C GLY A 184 -12.61 12.48 -2.63
N GLU A 185 -12.04 13.49 -3.28
CA GLU A 185 -12.83 14.64 -3.76
C GLU A 185 -12.96 14.73 -5.31
N GLU A 186 -12.02 14.21 -6.07
CA GLU A 186 -12.08 14.27 -7.54
C GLU A 186 -13.02 13.23 -8.17
N GLN A 187 -13.44 12.20 -7.42
CA GLN A 187 -14.23 11.10 -7.96
C GLN A 187 -15.75 11.39 -8.04
N ALA A 188 -16.26 12.39 -7.35
CA ALA A 188 -17.70 12.65 -7.35
C ALA A 188 -18.24 13.14 -8.71
N ASP A 189 -17.42 13.85 -9.48
CA ASP A 189 -17.76 14.32 -10.82
C ASP A 189 -17.41 13.30 -11.93
N ASP A 190 -16.43 12.41 -11.70
CA ASP A 190 -16.04 11.35 -12.64
C ASP A 190 -16.94 10.10 -12.60
N ILE A 191 -17.74 9.92 -11.55
CA ILE A 191 -18.61 8.73 -11.37
C ILE A 191 -19.76 8.70 -12.38
N LEU A 192 -20.12 9.83 -12.98
CA LEU A 192 -21.30 9.95 -13.80
C LEU A 192 -20.99 10.55 -15.18
N ASP A 193 -20.71 9.70 -16.17
CA ASP A 193 -20.66 10.14 -17.58
C ASP A 193 -22.09 10.30 -18.10
N PRO A 194 -22.48 11.49 -18.63
CA PRO A 194 -23.79 11.72 -19.23
C PRO A 194 -24.12 10.76 -20.38
N LYS A 195 -23.11 10.15 -21.03
CA LYS A 195 -23.29 9.19 -22.12
C LYS A 195 -23.88 7.86 -21.65
N ASP A 196 -23.60 7.50 -20.41
CA ASP A 196 -24.03 6.23 -19.81
C ASP A 196 -25.44 6.31 -19.22
N VAL A 197 -26.10 7.49 -19.34
CA VAL A 197 -27.42 7.72 -18.74
C VAL A 197 -28.49 7.84 -19.83
N ARG A 198 -29.41 6.88 -19.83
CA ARG A 198 -30.61 6.93 -20.65
C ARG A 198 -31.68 7.75 -19.99
N ILE A 199 -32.20 8.73 -20.73
CA ILE A 199 -33.22 9.66 -20.26
C ILE A 199 -34.55 9.33 -20.95
N GLU A 200 -35.57 9.03 -20.14
CA GLU A 200 -36.94 8.79 -20.63
C GLU A 200 -37.87 9.83 -20.01
N THR A 201 -38.70 10.45 -20.86
CA THR A 201 -39.79 11.34 -20.41
C THR A 201 -41.11 10.58 -20.42
N MET A 202 -41.92 10.82 -19.42
CA MET A 202 -43.24 10.16 -19.29
C MET A 202 -44.27 11.08 -18.65
N ARG A 203 -45.51 10.70 -18.77
CA ARG A 203 -46.60 11.41 -18.08
C ARG A 203 -46.55 11.08 -16.59
N ALA A 204 -46.74 12.10 -15.75
CA ALA A 204 -46.78 11.90 -14.31
C ALA A 204 -48.01 11.02 -13.93
N ARG A 205 -47.85 10.15 -12.96
CA ARG A 205 -48.93 9.30 -12.42
C ARG A 205 -49.43 9.91 -11.15
N GLY A 206 -50.76 9.98 -10.98
CA GLY A 206 -51.41 10.47 -9.77
C GLY A 206 -52.71 11.15 -10.05
N ALA A 207 -53.41 11.56 -8.98
CA ALA A 207 -54.64 12.36 -9.07
C ALA A 207 -54.33 13.77 -9.59
N GLY A 208 -54.79 14.10 -10.78
CA GLY A 208 -54.51 15.40 -11.41
C GLY A 208 -55.52 15.73 -12.51
N GLY A 209 -55.59 17.01 -12.87
CA GLY A 209 -56.44 17.51 -13.93
C GLY A 209 -55.89 17.31 -15.33
N GLN A 210 -56.44 18.03 -16.34
CA GLN A 210 -56.07 17.88 -17.74
C GLN A 210 -54.56 18.11 -18.03
N HIS A 211 -53.85 18.90 -17.22
CA HIS A 211 -52.43 19.19 -17.38
C HIS A 211 -51.57 17.95 -17.14
N VAL A 212 -51.84 17.14 -16.12
CA VAL A 212 -51.09 15.92 -15.77
C VAL A 212 -51.24 14.86 -16.86
N ASN A 213 -52.43 14.81 -17.49
CA ASN A 213 -52.72 13.81 -18.53
C ASN A 213 -52.19 14.18 -19.92
N ARG A 214 -51.82 15.46 -20.14
CA ARG A 214 -51.38 15.95 -21.47
C ARG A 214 -49.87 16.22 -21.55
N THR A 215 -49.21 16.53 -20.42
CA THR A 215 -47.80 16.93 -20.40
C THR A 215 -46.92 15.79 -19.87
N GLU A 216 -45.77 15.59 -20.53
CA GLU A 216 -44.77 14.62 -20.12
C GLU A 216 -43.78 15.28 -19.18
N SER A 217 -44.19 15.60 -17.97
CA SER A 217 -43.38 16.27 -16.96
C SER A 217 -42.51 15.33 -16.12
N ALA A 218 -42.85 14.05 -16.04
CA ALA A 218 -42.05 13.07 -15.31
C ALA A 218 -40.82 12.65 -16.11
N VAL A 219 -39.70 12.49 -15.40
CA VAL A 219 -38.43 12.10 -15.98
C VAL A 219 -37.91 10.84 -15.29
N ARG A 220 -37.46 9.88 -16.06
CA ARG A 220 -36.77 8.67 -15.61
C ARG A 220 -35.37 8.66 -16.16
N LEU A 221 -34.39 8.53 -15.26
CA LEU A 221 -33.00 8.34 -15.61
C LEU A 221 -32.60 6.89 -15.30
N THR A 222 -31.92 6.27 -16.23
CA THR A 222 -31.36 4.91 -16.05
C THR A 222 -29.89 4.98 -16.38
N HIS A 223 -29.05 4.62 -15.42
CA HIS A 223 -27.61 4.47 -15.64
C HIS A 223 -27.35 3.04 -16.14
N ASP A 224 -27.03 2.91 -17.43
CA ASP A 224 -26.97 1.60 -18.12
C ASP A 224 -25.91 0.65 -17.52
N PRO A 225 -24.66 1.07 -17.11
CA PRO A 225 -23.68 0.16 -16.55
C PRO A 225 -24.07 -0.44 -15.19
N THR A 226 -24.82 0.31 -14.37
CA THR A 226 -25.19 -0.14 -13.01
C THR A 226 -26.64 -0.60 -12.90
N GLY A 227 -27.48 -0.29 -13.87
CA GLY A 227 -28.92 -0.56 -13.87
C GLY A 227 -29.71 0.29 -12.85
N ILE A 228 -29.08 1.29 -12.23
CA ILE A 228 -29.77 2.15 -11.26
C ILE A 228 -30.75 3.06 -12.00
N THR A 229 -32.00 3.04 -11.56
CA THR A 229 -33.06 3.87 -12.11
C THR A 229 -33.56 4.89 -11.09
N VAL A 230 -33.80 6.10 -11.54
CA VAL A 230 -34.38 7.20 -10.75
C VAL A 230 -35.55 7.78 -11.55
N SER A 231 -36.73 7.89 -10.91
CA SER A 231 -37.92 8.51 -11.52
C SER A 231 -38.38 9.68 -10.66
N MET A 232 -38.50 10.85 -11.29
CA MET A 232 -38.94 12.09 -10.64
C MET A 232 -40.16 12.69 -11.34
N GLN A 233 -41.15 13.06 -10.52
CA GLN A 233 -42.44 13.65 -10.99
C GLN A 233 -43.00 14.74 -10.06
N ASP A 234 -42.15 15.27 -9.14
CA ASP A 234 -42.60 16.16 -8.05
C ASP A 234 -42.99 17.55 -8.54
N SER A 235 -42.38 18.04 -9.61
CA SER A 235 -42.61 19.36 -10.16
C SER A 235 -43.45 19.31 -11.43
N ARG A 236 -44.15 20.41 -11.72
CA ARG A 236 -44.84 20.63 -13.00
C ARG A 236 -43.87 20.83 -14.14
N SER A 237 -42.61 21.23 -13.84
CA SER A 237 -41.57 21.50 -14.82
C SER A 237 -40.74 20.26 -15.06
N GLN A 238 -40.67 19.79 -16.31
CA GLN A 238 -39.79 18.69 -16.75
C GLN A 238 -38.29 18.99 -16.47
N HIS A 239 -37.88 20.25 -16.67
CA HIS A 239 -36.47 20.65 -16.43
C HIS A 239 -36.10 20.53 -14.93
N GLN A 240 -37.00 20.92 -14.02
CA GLN A 240 -36.75 20.77 -12.59
C GLN A 240 -36.73 19.30 -12.16
N ASN A 241 -37.63 18.48 -12.69
CA ASN A 241 -37.62 17.03 -12.43
C ASN A 241 -36.33 16.38 -12.98
N ARG A 242 -35.90 16.81 -14.14
CA ARG A 242 -34.62 16.33 -14.73
C ARG A 242 -33.42 16.70 -13.84
N ALA A 243 -33.31 17.96 -13.40
CA ALA A 243 -32.22 18.41 -12.53
C ALA A 243 -32.19 17.61 -11.21
N LYS A 244 -33.35 17.50 -10.55
CA LYS A 244 -33.48 16.66 -9.32
C LYS A 244 -33.15 15.18 -9.55
N ALA A 245 -33.57 14.63 -10.68
CA ALA A 245 -33.28 13.24 -11.02
C ALA A 245 -31.77 13.00 -11.17
N TRP A 246 -31.03 13.94 -11.76
CA TRP A 246 -29.58 13.89 -11.85
C TRP A 246 -28.90 13.95 -10.48
N GLU A 247 -29.35 14.83 -9.59
CA GLU A 247 -28.82 14.90 -8.21
C GLU A 247 -29.05 13.61 -7.45
N VAL A 248 -30.25 13.03 -7.53
CA VAL A 248 -30.55 11.76 -6.85
C VAL A 248 -29.80 10.58 -7.48
N LEU A 249 -29.63 10.58 -8.81
CA LEU A 249 -28.84 9.53 -9.48
C LEU A 249 -27.37 9.58 -9.04
N ARG A 250 -26.78 10.79 -9.02
CA ARG A 250 -25.41 11.01 -8.53
C ARG A 250 -25.25 10.52 -7.07
N ALA A 251 -26.19 10.89 -6.19
CA ALA A 251 -26.16 10.46 -4.80
C ALA A 251 -26.25 8.93 -4.64
N ARG A 252 -27.09 8.25 -5.43
CA ARG A 252 -27.20 6.78 -5.40
C ARG A 252 -25.98 6.07 -5.95
N LEU A 253 -25.35 6.61 -6.99
CA LEU A 253 -24.11 6.07 -7.54
C LEU A 253 -22.97 6.24 -6.54
N LEU A 254 -22.86 7.40 -5.90
CA LEU A 254 -21.87 7.65 -4.86
C LEU A 254 -22.07 6.71 -3.66
N ASP A 255 -23.30 6.53 -3.16
CA ASP A 255 -23.60 5.58 -2.07
C ASP A 255 -23.20 4.15 -2.43
N ARG A 256 -23.47 3.72 -3.66
CA ARG A 256 -23.04 2.40 -4.15
C ARG A 256 -21.53 2.28 -4.21
N HIS A 257 -20.83 3.33 -4.68
CA HIS A 257 -19.37 3.35 -4.76
C HIS A 257 -18.77 3.25 -3.35
N LEU A 258 -19.22 4.08 -2.42
CA LEU A 258 -18.75 4.06 -1.03
C LEU A 258 -19.01 2.71 -0.34
N LYS A 259 -20.14 2.06 -0.61
CA LYS A 259 -20.41 0.71 -0.09
C LYS A 259 -19.46 -0.32 -0.64
N LYS A 260 -19.17 -0.27 -1.95
CA LYS A 260 -18.23 -1.16 -2.60
C LYS A 260 -16.81 -0.98 -2.02
N GLU A 261 -16.36 0.25 -1.89
CA GLU A 261 -15.07 0.57 -1.25
C GLU A 261 -14.99 0.08 0.21
N ALA A 262 -16.06 0.28 0.97
CA ALA A 262 -16.12 -0.20 2.35
C ALA A 262 -16.04 -1.74 2.44
N GLU A 263 -16.66 -2.46 1.49
CA GLU A 263 -16.58 -3.91 1.41
C GLU A 263 -15.18 -4.38 0.99
N GLU A 264 -14.56 -3.73 0.01
CA GLU A 264 -13.20 -4.00 -0.43
C GLU A 264 -12.18 -3.74 0.69
N ASN A 265 -12.28 -2.60 1.37
CA ASN A 265 -11.45 -2.29 2.52
C ASN A 265 -11.64 -3.28 3.68
N LYS A 266 -12.87 -3.74 3.90
CA LYS A 266 -13.17 -4.78 4.89
C LYS A 266 -12.58 -6.14 4.51
N ALA A 267 -12.60 -6.48 3.23
CA ALA A 267 -11.97 -7.69 2.71
C ALA A 267 -10.45 -7.64 2.85
N LEU A 268 -9.83 -6.50 2.50
CA LEU A 268 -8.39 -6.26 2.68
C LEU A 268 -7.97 -6.36 4.15
N ARG A 269 -8.72 -5.72 5.08
CA ARG A 269 -8.43 -5.87 6.52
C ARG A 269 -8.45 -7.34 6.97
N ARG A 270 -9.40 -8.12 6.47
CA ARG A 270 -9.51 -9.54 6.83
C ARG A 270 -8.39 -10.39 6.23
N SER A 271 -7.94 -10.08 5.01
CA SER A 271 -6.85 -10.83 4.37
C SER A 271 -5.50 -10.56 5.03
N GLN A 272 -5.25 -9.31 5.47
CA GLN A 272 -4.00 -8.94 6.11
C GLN A 272 -3.84 -9.46 7.54
N VAL A 273 -4.94 -9.56 8.27
CA VAL A 273 -4.96 -10.06 9.65
C VAL A 273 -6.14 -11.00 9.82
N ALA A 274 -5.94 -12.25 9.44
CA ALA A 274 -6.95 -13.31 9.65
C ALA A 274 -7.08 -13.66 11.13
N SER A 275 -5.95 -13.71 11.86
CA SER A 275 -5.91 -13.81 13.31
C SER A 275 -4.72 -13.02 13.86
N ALA A 276 -4.90 -12.35 15.00
CA ALA A 276 -3.78 -11.71 15.71
C ALA A 276 -2.97 -12.74 16.53
N ASP A 277 -2.95 -14.01 16.13
CA ASP A 277 -2.32 -15.10 16.85
C ASP A 277 -0.79 -15.06 16.75
N ARG A 278 -0.10 -15.61 17.75
CA ARG A 278 1.37 -15.63 17.83
C ARG A 278 2.03 -16.45 16.73
N SER A 279 1.31 -17.36 16.10
CA SER A 279 1.80 -18.23 15.03
C SER A 279 1.95 -17.51 13.69
N GLU A 280 1.08 -16.56 13.39
CA GLU A 280 1.04 -15.82 12.09
C GLU A 280 1.89 -14.54 12.11
N ARG A 281 3.13 -14.65 12.60
CA ARG A 281 4.01 -13.50 12.69
C ARG A 281 4.71 -13.20 11.36
N VAL A 282 4.70 -11.96 10.93
CA VAL A 282 5.55 -11.47 9.83
C VAL A 282 6.92 -11.04 10.34
N ARG A 283 6.98 -10.39 11.51
CA ARG A 283 8.24 -9.90 12.08
C ARG A 283 8.33 -10.17 13.58
N THR A 284 9.54 -10.43 14.07
CA THR A 284 9.82 -10.65 15.49
C THR A 284 10.89 -9.66 15.97
N TYR A 285 10.58 -8.96 17.04
CA TYR A 285 11.46 -8.05 17.79
C TYR A 285 11.93 -8.75 19.06
N ASN A 286 13.18 -9.20 19.08
CA ASN A 286 13.76 -9.95 20.18
C ASN A 286 14.75 -9.05 20.95
N PHE A 287 14.27 -8.37 21.98
CA PHE A 287 15.07 -7.44 22.78
C PHE A 287 16.25 -8.11 23.51
N PRO A 288 16.11 -9.30 24.16
CA PRO A 288 17.23 -9.98 24.77
C PRO A 288 18.37 -10.34 23.82
N GLN A 289 18.09 -10.54 22.53
CA GLN A 289 19.09 -10.85 21.51
C GLN A 289 19.45 -9.63 20.67
N ASP A 290 18.87 -8.47 20.97
CA ASP A 290 19.04 -7.23 20.21
C ASP A 290 18.87 -7.45 18.69
N ARG A 291 17.79 -8.15 18.29
CA ARG A 291 17.58 -8.61 16.91
C ARG A 291 16.14 -8.43 16.45
N VAL A 292 15.98 -7.84 15.27
CA VAL A 292 14.73 -7.82 14.49
C VAL A 292 14.83 -8.87 13.38
N THR A 293 13.86 -9.76 13.27
CA THR A 293 13.83 -10.80 12.24
C THR A 293 12.54 -10.69 11.44
N ASP A 294 12.64 -10.49 10.12
CA ASP A 294 11.52 -10.63 9.20
C ASP A 294 11.48 -12.07 8.67
N HIS A 295 10.35 -12.74 8.89
CA HIS A 295 10.20 -14.16 8.57
C HIS A 295 9.86 -14.43 7.11
N ARG A 296 9.49 -13.41 6.34
CA ARG A 296 9.12 -13.53 4.92
C ARG A 296 10.37 -13.70 4.05
N VAL A 297 11.40 -12.91 4.34
CA VAL A 297 12.69 -12.94 3.61
C VAL A 297 13.81 -13.59 4.43
N GLY A 298 13.56 -13.96 5.70
CA GLY A 298 14.54 -14.59 6.56
C GLY A 298 15.67 -13.66 7.03
N ILE A 299 15.54 -12.34 6.84
CA ILE A 299 16.54 -11.34 7.21
C ILE A 299 16.48 -11.06 8.71
N SER A 300 17.64 -10.94 9.33
CA SER A 300 17.81 -10.57 10.73
C SER A 300 18.75 -9.38 10.85
N LEU A 301 18.24 -8.30 11.46
CA LEU A 301 18.97 -7.07 11.73
C LEU A 301 19.29 -6.98 13.23
N SER A 302 20.48 -6.54 13.56
CA SER A 302 20.90 -6.20 14.94
C SER A 302 20.61 -4.71 15.19
N ASN A 303 20.68 -4.28 16.46
CA ASN A 303 20.38 -2.93 16.91
C ASN A 303 18.89 -2.57 16.84
N ILE A 304 18.09 -3.21 17.70
CA ILE A 304 16.66 -2.88 17.85
C ILE A 304 16.45 -1.41 18.22
N GLY A 305 17.34 -0.83 19.04
CA GLY A 305 17.25 0.57 19.46
C GLY A 305 17.23 1.51 18.26
N GLY A 306 18.24 1.44 17.40
CA GLY A 306 18.31 2.22 16.17
C GLY A 306 17.13 1.94 15.23
N PHE A 307 16.74 0.67 15.07
CA PHE A 307 15.56 0.31 14.27
C PHE A 307 14.27 0.99 14.78
N MET A 308 14.04 1.01 16.11
CA MET A 308 12.86 1.63 16.72
C MET A 308 12.92 3.15 16.74
N ASP A 309 14.11 3.72 16.64
CA ASP A 309 14.31 5.18 16.50
C ASP A 309 14.22 5.65 15.03
N GLY A 310 14.06 4.74 14.08
CA GLY A 310 13.97 5.07 12.68
C GLY A 310 15.31 5.51 12.08
N ASP A 311 16.43 5.13 12.71
CA ASP A 311 17.77 5.41 12.21
C ASP A 311 18.11 4.42 11.07
N ASP A 312 18.37 4.97 9.89
CA ASP A 312 18.81 4.22 8.71
C ASP A 312 20.34 4.32 8.49
N ASP A 313 21.07 4.98 9.41
CA ASP A 313 22.47 5.37 9.22
C ASP A 313 23.46 4.20 9.12
N ASP A 314 23.14 3.04 9.70
CA ASP A 314 24.01 1.85 9.69
C ASP A 314 23.68 0.82 8.58
N GLY A 315 22.87 1.19 7.59
CA GLY A 315 22.51 0.29 6.47
C GLY A 315 21.61 -0.90 6.88
N GLY A 316 20.97 -0.83 8.03
CA GLY A 316 20.15 -1.91 8.60
C GLY A 316 18.80 -1.47 9.16
N GLY A 317 18.27 -0.32 8.77
CA GLY A 317 17.00 0.22 9.23
C GLY A 317 15.76 -0.36 8.55
N LEU A 318 14.62 0.27 8.80
CA LEU A 318 13.34 -0.12 8.19
C LEU A 318 13.37 0.03 6.67
N THR A 319 14.07 1.04 6.13
CA THR A 319 14.24 1.27 4.70
C THR A 319 14.86 0.06 4.00
N TYR A 320 16.00 -0.42 4.51
CA TYR A 320 16.68 -1.59 3.95
C TYR A 320 15.77 -2.82 3.93
N LEU A 321 15.02 -3.06 5.03
CA LEU A 321 14.13 -4.19 5.12
C LEU A 321 12.96 -4.10 4.12
N LEU A 322 12.41 -2.91 3.91
CA LEU A 322 11.35 -2.69 2.93
C LEU A 322 11.85 -2.84 1.49
N GLU A 323 13.05 -2.37 1.19
CA GLU A 323 13.69 -2.54 -0.12
C GLU A 323 13.93 -4.02 -0.45
N GLU A 324 14.42 -4.80 0.50
CA GLU A 324 14.61 -6.25 0.34
C GLU A 324 13.27 -7.00 0.16
N LEU A 325 12.23 -6.60 0.88
CA LEU A 325 10.89 -7.16 0.70
C LEU A 325 10.31 -6.82 -0.67
N MET A 326 10.50 -5.60 -1.15
CA MET A 326 10.10 -5.18 -2.50
C MET A 326 10.85 -5.99 -3.56
N ALA A 327 12.17 -6.11 -3.44
CA ALA A 327 12.98 -6.87 -4.37
C ALA A 327 12.57 -8.35 -4.43
N SER A 328 12.31 -8.96 -3.27
CA SER A 328 11.83 -10.35 -3.20
C SER A 328 10.46 -10.55 -3.85
N GLU A 329 9.51 -9.61 -3.67
CA GLU A 329 8.22 -9.68 -4.33
C GLU A 329 8.34 -9.50 -5.84
N ASP A 330 9.18 -8.58 -6.29
CA ASP A 330 9.43 -8.33 -7.70
C ASP A 330 10.04 -9.57 -8.38
N GLU A 331 10.94 -10.29 -7.71
CA GLU A 331 11.52 -11.53 -8.20
C GLU A 331 10.45 -12.63 -8.34
N ILE A 332 9.61 -12.83 -7.32
CA ILE A 332 8.51 -13.79 -7.35
C ILE A 332 7.55 -13.47 -8.51
N ARG A 333 7.23 -12.20 -8.68
CA ARG A 333 6.32 -11.74 -9.73
C ARG A 333 6.90 -11.93 -11.12
N LEU A 334 8.18 -11.64 -11.30
CA LEU A 334 8.89 -11.87 -12.55
C LEU A 334 8.87 -13.35 -12.92
N HIS A 335 9.15 -14.22 -11.96
CA HIS A 335 9.09 -15.67 -12.14
C HIS A 335 7.71 -16.14 -12.59
N ALA A 336 6.65 -15.68 -11.93
CA ALA A 336 5.28 -16.00 -12.28
C ALA A 336 4.89 -15.54 -13.71
N LEU A 337 5.38 -14.38 -14.14
CA LEU A 337 5.15 -13.87 -15.51
C LEU A 337 5.89 -14.70 -16.55
N LEU A 338 7.11 -15.14 -16.27
CA LEU A 338 7.89 -16.00 -17.15
C LEU A 338 7.25 -17.38 -17.30
N GLU A 339 6.72 -17.97 -16.22
CA GLU A 339 5.99 -19.23 -16.26
C GLU A 339 4.71 -19.15 -17.10
N GLN A 340 3.97 -18.04 -17.02
CA GLN A 340 2.76 -17.82 -17.84
C GLN A 340 3.07 -17.69 -19.33
N GLN A 341 4.23 -17.17 -19.71
CA GLN A 341 4.65 -17.05 -21.12
C GLN A 341 5.32 -18.32 -21.66
N GLY A 342 5.79 -19.21 -20.80
CA GLY A 342 6.45 -20.45 -21.16
C GLY A 342 5.52 -21.67 -21.32
N SER A 343 4.20 -21.52 -21.11
CA SER A 343 3.23 -22.59 -21.40
C SER A 343 2.81 -22.53 -22.87
N PRO A 344 3.09 -23.59 -23.67
CA PRO A 344 2.79 -23.67 -25.10
C PRO A 344 1.29 -23.73 -25.39
#